data_85b2c4c6e02b90fe9e23922ebd234d02
#
_entry.id   85b2c4c6e02b90fe9e23922ebd234d02
#
_cell.length_a   1.000
_cell.length_b   1.000
_cell.length_c   1.000
_cell.angle_alpha   90.00
_cell.angle_beta   90.00
_cell.angle_gamma   90.00
#
_symmetry.space_group_name_H-M   'P 1'
#
loop_
_entity.id
_entity.type
_entity.pdbx_description
1 polymer ?
#
loop_
_entity_poly.entity_id
_entity_poly.type
_entity_poly.pdbx_seq_one_letter_code
_entity_poly.pdbx_strand_id
1 'polypeptide(L)'
;MPTNGRVTMENQSEKKIEMMMVQLLFRTKPPTPTAEQFRDAMSKYFGDLGEAPYVEPSKDSTGDMFMFPIPKHKVIMESKPEGVPVIASFLSAMPESGIQIDDMKRQQFWDVPNGNDIINECRHTVLVNTVLGAALPYQEQAEILLAQVDAALECYPDCTGLYVHQSGKLITPEMFRAQRDSGLSGRFIQLFVNARFFNIPDSGEMLVDTLGFHVFGGADVQVHFKDMDPNHVVNYVYNIASYQFNNDFPIKSGDTIDSIDENGRMQTTPQWPVQYEDSLVDPLRTVLDINCGEHAGGNRNWL
;
A
#
# COMPACT_ATOMS: atom_id res chain seq x y z
N MET A 1 44.69 17.50 -22.68
CA MET A 1 44.26 16.99 -21.36
C MET A 1 42.78 17.32 -21.23
N PRO A 2 41.87 16.39 -21.31
CA PRO A 2 40.46 16.61 -20.99
C PRO A 2 40.21 16.24 -19.54
N THR A 3 39.60 17.16 -18.84
CA THR A 3 39.19 17.09 -17.44
C THR A 3 38.03 16.10 -17.25
N ASN A 4 38.23 15.13 -16.37
CA ASN A 4 37.20 14.21 -15.89
C ASN A 4 36.05 14.97 -15.22
N GLY A 5 34.90 15.00 -15.87
CA GLY A 5 33.64 15.36 -15.28
C GLY A 5 33.12 14.20 -14.42
N ARG A 6 33.27 14.33 -13.10
CA ARG A 6 32.60 13.50 -12.11
C ARG A 6 31.12 13.86 -12.19
N VAL A 7 30.29 12.95 -12.71
CA VAL A 7 28.84 13.03 -12.55
C VAL A 7 28.54 12.63 -11.13
N THR A 8 28.30 13.60 -10.27
CA THR A 8 27.69 13.41 -8.96
C THR A 8 26.20 13.12 -9.17
N MET A 9 25.75 11.95 -8.72
CA MET A 9 24.33 11.65 -8.59
C MET A 9 23.74 12.48 -7.43
N GLU A 10 23.38 13.71 -7.72
CA GLU A 10 22.55 14.57 -6.89
C GLU A 10 21.35 15.03 -7.71
N ASN A 11 20.38 14.13 -7.85
CA ASN A 11 18.99 14.47 -8.04
C ASN A 11 18.17 13.34 -7.40
N GLN A 12 18.22 13.24 -6.08
CA GLN A 12 17.11 12.66 -5.35
C GLN A 12 15.98 13.69 -5.48
N SER A 13 15.04 13.44 -6.40
CA SER A 13 13.74 14.09 -6.34
C SER A 13 13.31 14.07 -4.88
N GLU A 14 12.88 15.21 -4.33
CA GLU A 14 12.36 15.28 -2.96
C GLU A 14 11.39 14.11 -2.79
N LYS A 15 11.75 13.16 -1.92
CA LYS A 15 10.92 11.98 -1.65
C LYS A 15 9.60 12.52 -1.14
N LYS A 16 8.58 12.53 -1.98
CA LYS A 16 7.23 12.90 -1.57
C LYS A 16 6.74 11.81 -0.62
N ILE A 17 6.90 12.05 0.66
CA ILE A 17 6.42 11.13 1.70
C ILE A 17 4.91 11.26 1.73
N GLU A 18 4.23 10.22 1.30
CA GLU A 18 2.78 10.14 1.33
C GLU A 18 2.32 9.31 2.53
N MET A 19 1.20 9.68 3.11
CA MET A 19 0.58 8.93 4.18
C MET A 19 -0.38 7.89 3.57
N MET A 20 -0.23 6.63 3.95
CA MET A 20 -1.19 5.61 3.52
C MET A 20 -2.54 5.80 4.22
N MET A 21 -3.61 5.69 3.45
CA MET A 21 -4.99 5.88 3.91
C MET A 21 -5.84 4.69 3.51
N VAL A 22 -6.61 4.18 4.46
CA VAL A 22 -7.59 3.12 4.23
C VAL A 22 -8.99 3.66 4.48
N GLN A 23 -9.88 3.46 3.55
CA GLN A 23 -11.26 3.88 3.66
C GLN A 23 -12.18 2.66 3.83
N LEU A 24 -12.85 2.58 4.97
CA LEU A 24 -13.88 1.60 5.23
C LEU A 24 -15.15 2.03 4.50
N LEU A 25 -15.84 1.10 3.88
CA LEU A 25 -17.00 1.31 3.00
C LEU A 25 -18.25 0.66 3.58
N PHE A 26 -19.37 1.39 3.56
CA PHE A 26 -20.63 0.94 4.13
C PHE A 26 -21.80 1.22 3.19
N ARG A 27 -22.72 0.26 3.06
CA ARG A 27 -23.98 0.43 2.31
C ARG A 27 -24.96 1.35 3.05
N THR A 28 -24.99 1.25 4.36
CA THR A 28 -25.83 2.08 5.23
C THR A 28 -24.95 2.85 6.20
N LYS A 29 -25.44 3.99 6.69
CA LYS A 29 -24.67 4.79 7.66
C LYS A 29 -24.39 3.92 8.91
N PRO A 30 -23.11 3.63 9.22
CA PRO A 30 -22.80 2.86 10.40
C PRO A 30 -23.11 3.67 11.67
N PRO A 31 -23.48 3.02 12.78
CA PRO A 31 -23.56 3.70 14.06
C PRO A 31 -22.18 4.24 14.44
N THR A 32 -22.14 5.46 15.00
CA THR A 32 -20.90 6.04 15.50
C THR A 32 -20.49 5.35 16.79
N PRO A 33 -19.32 4.68 16.85
CA PRO A 33 -18.79 4.11 18.08
C PRO A 33 -18.49 5.22 19.09
N THR A 34 -18.48 4.88 20.37
CA THR A 34 -18.03 5.81 21.40
C THR A 34 -16.48 5.90 21.40
N ALA A 35 -15.93 6.99 21.93
CA ALA A 35 -14.48 7.12 22.10
C ALA A 35 -13.91 6.01 23.01
N GLU A 36 -14.68 5.52 23.98
CA GLU A 36 -14.31 4.40 24.85
C GLU A 36 -14.20 3.08 24.05
N GLN A 37 -15.19 2.77 23.20
CA GLN A 37 -15.14 1.58 22.34
C GLN A 37 -13.91 1.58 21.43
N PHE A 38 -13.57 2.72 20.81
CA PHE A 38 -12.34 2.85 20.03
C PHE A 38 -11.08 2.68 20.88
N ARG A 39 -11.05 3.32 22.06
CA ARG A 39 -9.93 3.20 22.99
C ARG A 39 -9.70 1.76 23.40
N ASP A 40 -10.74 1.04 23.75
CA ASP A 40 -10.68 -0.37 24.13
C ASP A 40 -10.17 -1.24 22.97
N ALA A 41 -10.68 -1.03 21.76
CA ALA A 41 -10.24 -1.75 20.58
C ALA A 41 -8.75 -1.46 20.26
N MET A 42 -8.35 -0.19 20.28
CA MET A 42 -6.97 0.24 20.01
C MET A 42 -5.99 -0.26 21.08
N SER A 43 -6.39 -0.26 22.36
CA SER A 43 -5.53 -0.71 23.47
C SER A 43 -5.12 -2.17 23.38
N LYS A 44 -5.88 -3.01 22.67
CA LYS A 44 -5.50 -4.41 22.41
C LYS A 44 -4.22 -4.54 21.58
N TYR A 45 -3.95 -3.55 20.71
CA TYR A 45 -2.82 -3.55 19.77
C TYR A 45 -1.69 -2.66 20.24
N PHE A 46 -2.01 -1.52 20.85
CA PHE A 46 -1.01 -0.50 21.20
C PHE A 46 -0.73 -0.40 22.69
N GLY A 47 -1.50 -1.10 23.54
CA GLY A 47 -1.43 -0.95 24.98
C GLY A 47 -1.97 0.39 25.46
N ASP A 48 -1.22 1.09 26.31
CA ASP A 48 -1.64 2.38 26.86
C ASP A 48 -1.63 3.47 25.77
N LEU A 49 -2.77 4.11 25.59
CA LEU A 49 -2.96 5.24 24.70
C LEU A 49 -2.94 6.54 25.53
N GLY A 50 -2.23 7.54 25.03
CA GLY A 50 -2.26 8.87 25.63
C GLY A 50 -3.68 9.45 25.69
N GLU A 51 -3.84 10.53 26.47
CA GLU A 51 -5.11 11.26 26.53
C GLU A 51 -5.44 11.78 25.12
N ALA A 52 -6.57 11.31 24.61
CA ALA A 52 -7.04 11.71 23.30
C ALA A 52 -7.60 13.13 23.34
N PRO A 53 -7.24 14.00 22.42
CA PRO A 53 -8.12 15.09 22.09
C PRO A 53 -9.33 14.51 21.36
N TYR A 54 -10.43 14.33 22.06
CA TYR A 54 -11.73 14.20 21.41
C TYR A 54 -12.06 15.58 20.81
N VAL A 55 -12.11 15.63 19.51
CA VAL A 55 -12.65 16.81 18.83
C VAL A 55 -14.14 16.58 18.73
N GLU A 56 -14.91 17.25 19.60
CA GLU A 56 -16.36 17.28 19.42
C GLU A 56 -16.68 17.78 18.00
N PRO A 57 -17.54 17.07 17.27
CA PRO A 57 -17.98 17.56 15.98
C PRO A 57 -18.55 18.96 16.18
N SER A 58 -18.11 19.93 15.38
CA SER A 58 -18.78 21.22 15.37
C SER A 58 -20.24 20.99 14.97
N LYS A 59 -21.17 21.80 15.47
CA LYS A 59 -22.60 21.69 15.12
C LYS A 59 -22.85 21.71 13.61
N ASP A 60 -21.86 22.20 12.85
CA ASP A 60 -21.87 22.29 11.39
C ASP A 60 -21.01 21.20 10.71
N SER A 61 -20.34 20.31 11.46
CA SER A 61 -19.55 19.24 10.88
C SER A 61 -20.42 18.06 10.48
N THR A 62 -20.17 17.54 9.29
CA THR A 62 -20.92 16.41 8.74
C THR A 62 -20.37 15.04 9.19
N GLY A 63 -19.42 15.00 10.16
CA GLY A 63 -18.84 13.74 10.60
C GLY A 63 -18.10 13.81 11.92
N ASP A 64 -17.88 12.63 12.51
CA ASP A 64 -17.19 12.46 13.77
C ASP A 64 -15.71 12.16 13.50
N MET A 65 -14.81 12.74 14.30
CA MET A 65 -13.38 12.49 14.25
C MET A 65 -12.90 11.97 15.60
N PHE A 66 -12.20 10.84 15.56
CA PHE A 66 -11.52 10.26 16.72
C PHE A 66 -10.02 10.26 16.47
N MET A 67 -9.27 10.73 17.45
CA MET A 67 -7.81 10.83 17.38
C MET A 67 -7.21 10.26 18.67
N PHE A 68 -6.31 9.28 18.54
CA PHE A 68 -5.67 8.63 19.68
C PHE A 68 -4.15 8.72 19.52
N PRO A 69 -3.45 9.46 20.42
CA PRO A 69 -1.99 9.41 20.47
C PRO A 69 -1.52 7.98 20.78
N ILE A 70 -0.44 7.56 20.12
CA ILE A 70 0.20 6.26 20.34
C ILE A 70 1.59 6.51 20.97
N PRO A 71 1.73 6.60 22.30
CA PRO A 71 2.98 7.01 22.96
C PRO A 71 4.16 6.07 22.68
N LYS A 72 3.90 4.83 22.31
CA LYS A 72 4.91 3.83 21.93
C LYS A 72 5.68 4.24 20.67
N HIS A 73 5.04 4.96 19.75
CA HIS A 73 5.61 5.36 18.46
C HIS A 73 5.73 6.88 18.38
N LYS A 74 6.96 7.38 18.29
CA LYS A 74 7.24 8.82 18.33
C LYS A 74 8.09 9.27 17.16
N VAL A 75 7.79 10.44 16.65
CA VAL A 75 8.60 11.14 15.65
C VAL A 75 9.47 12.16 16.38
N ILE A 76 10.78 12.08 16.17
CA ILE A 76 11.74 13.04 16.71
C ILE A 76 11.81 14.23 15.74
N MET A 77 11.65 15.44 16.28
CA MET A 77 11.78 16.69 15.56
C MET A 77 12.81 17.57 16.26
N GLU A 78 13.51 18.45 15.52
CA GLU A 78 14.47 19.39 16.12
C GLU A 78 13.83 20.24 17.23
N SER A 79 12.58 20.68 17.04
CA SER A 79 11.82 21.46 18.01
C SER A 79 11.23 20.64 19.16
N LYS A 80 11.28 19.29 19.08
CA LYS A 80 10.69 18.35 20.04
C LYS A 80 11.57 17.10 20.19
N PRO A 81 12.74 17.23 20.83
CA PRO A 81 13.70 16.13 20.96
C PRO A 81 13.19 14.96 21.83
N GLU A 82 12.20 15.19 22.69
CA GLU A 82 11.49 14.14 23.44
C GLU A 82 10.58 13.28 22.58
N GLY A 83 10.36 13.69 21.33
CA GLY A 83 9.50 13.05 20.38
C GLY A 83 8.02 13.37 20.55
N VAL A 84 7.32 13.42 19.43
CA VAL A 84 5.87 13.62 19.37
C VAL A 84 5.21 12.27 19.02
N PRO A 85 4.26 11.79 19.84
CA PRO A 85 3.52 10.58 19.50
C PRO A 85 2.83 10.71 18.15
N VAL A 86 2.83 9.66 17.35
CA VAL A 86 1.94 9.58 16.18
C VAL A 86 0.50 9.44 16.65
N ILE A 87 -0.44 9.79 15.80
CA ILE A 87 -1.86 9.83 16.16
C ILE A 87 -2.64 8.94 15.20
N ALA A 88 -3.28 7.92 15.74
CA ALA A 88 -4.29 7.15 15.03
C ALA A 88 -5.52 8.05 14.81
N SER A 89 -5.97 8.18 13.58
CA SER A 89 -7.11 9.00 13.20
C SER A 89 -8.18 8.17 12.51
N PHE A 90 -9.43 8.37 12.94
CA PHE A 90 -10.64 7.78 12.36
C PHE A 90 -11.60 8.93 12.06
N LEU A 91 -11.89 9.12 10.78
CA LEU A 91 -12.80 10.19 10.33
C LEU A 91 -14.02 9.56 9.69
N SER A 92 -15.13 9.53 10.43
CA SER A 92 -16.43 9.21 9.86
C SER A 92 -16.97 10.50 9.26
N ALA A 93 -16.88 10.63 8.04
CA ALA A 93 -17.49 11.77 7.43
C ALA A 93 -17.61 11.58 5.99
N MET A 94 -18.23 12.37 5.56
CA MET A 94 -18.22 13.04 4.29
C MET A 94 -19.40 12.62 3.45
N PRO A 95 -19.83 13.51 2.64
CA PRO A 95 -21.16 13.48 2.09
C PRO A 95 -21.44 12.11 1.46
N GLU A 96 -22.69 11.75 1.44
CA GLU A 96 -23.25 10.48 0.90
C GLU A 96 -22.93 10.22 -0.58
N SER A 97 -21.78 10.70 -1.04
CA SER A 97 -21.31 10.56 -2.42
C SER A 97 -20.51 9.27 -2.70
N GLY A 98 -20.10 8.59 -1.63
CA GLY A 98 -19.22 7.43 -1.76
C GLY A 98 -17.80 7.81 -2.26
N ILE A 99 -17.04 6.82 -2.69
CA ILE A 99 -15.71 7.01 -3.27
C ILE A 99 -15.82 7.17 -4.78
N GLN A 100 -15.09 8.15 -5.32
CA GLN A 100 -14.92 8.30 -6.77
C GLN A 100 -13.63 7.57 -7.20
N ILE A 101 -13.78 6.57 -8.04
CA ILE A 101 -12.68 5.74 -8.55
C ILE A 101 -12.80 5.68 -10.06
N ASP A 102 -11.69 5.96 -10.75
CA ASP A 102 -11.60 5.89 -12.20
C ASP A 102 -11.70 4.44 -12.72
N ASP A 103 -12.01 4.29 -14.01
CA ASP A 103 -12.26 2.99 -14.64
C ASP A 103 -10.99 2.12 -14.65
N MET A 104 -9.80 2.70 -14.76
CA MET A 104 -8.55 1.95 -14.73
C MET A 104 -8.36 1.25 -13.38
N LYS A 105 -8.58 1.97 -12.28
CA LYS A 105 -8.50 1.39 -10.93
C LYS A 105 -9.58 0.35 -10.69
N ARG A 106 -10.80 0.58 -11.21
CA ARG A 106 -11.91 -0.37 -11.10
C ARG A 106 -11.61 -1.71 -11.79
N GLN A 107 -10.87 -1.70 -12.89
CA GLN A 107 -10.43 -2.92 -13.58
C GLN A 107 -9.41 -3.74 -12.77
N GLN A 108 -8.80 -3.15 -11.76
CA GLN A 108 -7.82 -3.82 -10.90
C GLN A 108 -8.44 -4.47 -9.64
N PHE A 109 -9.76 -4.59 -9.56
CA PHE A 109 -10.46 -5.27 -8.44
C PHE A 109 -10.63 -6.77 -8.66
N TRP A 110 -9.72 -7.39 -9.41
CA TRP A 110 -9.82 -8.80 -9.80
C TRP A 110 -9.80 -9.78 -8.60
N ASP A 111 -9.24 -9.40 -7.45
CA ASP A 111 -9.32 -10.15 -6.19
C ASP A 111 -10.72 -10.13 -5.55
N VAL A 112 -11.56 -9.16 -5.92
CA VAL A 112 -12.90 -8.94 -5.37
C VAL A 112 -13.93 -8.92 -6.51
N PRO A 113 -14.49 -10.07 -6.91
CA PRO A 113 -15.37 -10.17 -8.09
C PRO A 113 -16.56 -9.22 -8.11
N ASN A 114 -17.10 -8.88 -6.94
CA ASN A 114 -18.17 -7.89 -6.75
C ASN A 114 -17.65 -6.50 -6.34
N GLY A 115 -16.39 -6.19 -6.60
CA GLY A 115 -15.74 -4.94 -6.15
C GLY A 115 -16.43 -3.70 -6.70
N ASN A 116 -16.86 -3.72 -7.96
CA ASN A 116 -17.59 -2.60 -8.55
C ASN A 116 -18.96 -2.36 -7.90
N ASP A 117 -19.65 -3.43 -7.47
CA ASP A 117 -20.92 -3.30 -6.76
C ASP A 117 -20.69 -2.69 -5.37
N ILE A 118 -19.64 -3.13 -4.65
CA ILE A 118 -19.25 -2.54 -3.36
C ILE A 118 -19.03 -1.02 -3.51
N ILE A 119 -18.24 -0.60 -4.50
CA ILE A 119 -17.97 0.83 -4.73
C ILE A 119 -19.24 1.60 -5.10
N ASN A 120 -20.11 1.02 -5.90
CA ASN A 120 -21.34 1.68 -6.34
C ASN A 120 -22.43 1.77 -5.25
N GLU A 121 -22.51 0.77 -4.39
CA GLU A 121 -23.54 0.67 -3.35
C GLU A 121 -23.15 1.37 -2.03
N CYS A 122 -21.85 1.42 -1.71
CA CYS A 122 -21.37 2.02 -0.48
C CYS A 122 -21.32 3.56 -0.61
N ARG A 123 -22.16 4.22 0.18
CA ARG A 123 -22.27 5.69 0.20
C ARG A 123 -21.71 6.32 1.47
N HIS A 124 -21.46 5.53 2.47
CA HIS A 124 -20.91 5.98 3.75
C HIS A 124 -19.51 5.42 3.94
N THR A 125 -18.64 6.21 4.52
CA THR A 125 -17.22 5.85 4.64
C THR A 125 -16.64 6.29 5.98
N VAL A 126 -15.59 5.56 6.42
CA VAL A 126 -14.73 5.96 7.54
C VAL A 126 -13.29 5.91 7.05
N LEU A 127 -12.60 7.03 7.12
CA LEU A 127 -11.19 7.13 6.75
C LEU A 127 -10.31 6.80 7.95
N VAL A 128 -9.33 5.92 7.73
CA VAL A 128 -8.32 5.51 8.71
C VAL A 128 -6.94 5.93 8.21
N ASN A 129 -6.20 6.65 9.03
CA ASN A 129 -4.82 7.04 8.76
C ASN A 129 -4.02 7.29 10.04
N THR A 130 -2.70 7.43 9.90
CA THR A 130 -1.80 7.74 11.02
C THR A 130 -1.17 9.10 10.81
N VAL A 131 -1.62 10.12 11.54
CA VAL A 131 -1.05 11.47 11.51
C VAL A 131 0.38 11.43 12.05
N LEU A 132 1.32 12.06 11.36
CA LEU A 132 2.78 11.98 11.56
C LEU A 132 3.38 10.61 11.26
N GLY A 133 2.59 9.59 10.93
CA GLY A 133 3.08 8.22 10.68
C GLY A 133 4.12 8.14 9.58
N ALA A 134 3.99 8.95 8.54
CA ALA A 134 4.91 8.97 7.39
C ALA A 134 6.39 9.26 7.76
N ALA A 135 6.67 9.81 8.93
CA ALA A 135 8.01 10.06 9.42
C ALA A 135 8.62 8.87 10.21
N LEU A 136 7.87 7.81 10.45
CA LEU A 136 8.36 6.59 11.09
C LEU A 136 9.06 5.65 10.08
N PRO A 137 9.87 4.70 10.56
CA PRO A 137 10.30 3.57 9.74
C PRO A 137 9.11 2.87 9.07
N TYR A 138 9.25 2.44 7.82
CA TYR A 138 8.15 1.92 7.02
C TYR A 138 7.47 0.67 7.63
N GLN A 139 8.24 -0.17 8.30
CA GLN A 139 7.70 -1.35 8.99
C GLN A 139 6.80 -0.95 10.17
N GLU A 140 7.17 0.09 10.93
CA GLU A 140 6.32 0.65 11.98
C GLU A 140 5.05 1.27 11.40
N GLN A 141 5.15 1.98 10.27
CA GLN A 141 3.98 2.51 9.57
C GLN A 141 3.00 1.40 9.19
N ALA A 142 3.53 0.30 8.63
CA ALA A 142 2.74 -0.87 8.24
C ALA A 142 2.06 -1.54 9.45
N GLU A 143 2.82 -1.75 10.55
CA GLU A 143 2.30 -2.33 11.80
C GLU A 143 1.16 -1.50 12.37
N ILE A 144 1.37 -0.19 12.48
CA ILE A 144 0.38 0.74 13.04
C ILE A 144 -0.88 0.75 12.19
N LEU A 145 -0.76 0.84 10.87
CA LEU A 145 -1.92 0.91 9.99
C LEU A 145 -2.75 -0.38 10.02
N LEU A 146 -2.08 -1.54 10.01
CA LEU A 146 -2.75 -2.84 10.16
C LEU A 146 -3.54 -2.92 11.48
N ALA A 147 -2.91 -2.54 12.59
CA ALA A 147 -3.52 -2.53 13.91
C ALA A 147 -4.69 -1.55 14.01
N GLN A 148 -4.59 -0.37 13.39
CA GLN A 148 -5.68 0.59 13.32
C GLN A 148 -6.89 0.04 12.54
N VAL A 149 -6.64 -0.63 11.42
CA VAL A 149 -7.71 -1.25 10.62
C VAL A 149 -8.35 -2.41 11.38
N ASP A 150 -7.57 -3.23 12.10
CA ASP A 150 -8.13 -4.26 12.98
C ASP A 150 -9.09 -3.65 14.03
N ALA A 151 -8.65 -2.59 14.72
CA ALA A 151 -9.47 -1.90 15.73
C ALA A 151 -10.72 -1.25 15.08
N ALA A 152 -10.57 -0.66 13.90
CA ALA A 152 -11.70 -0.09 13.18
C ALA A 152 -12.74 -1.15 12.80
N LEU A 153 -12.30 -2.33 12.34
CA LEU A 153 -13.22 -3.43 11.99
C LEU A 153 -13.89 -4.07 13.20
N GLU A 154 -13.33 -3.93 14.40
CA GLU A 154 -14.04 -4.29 15.64
C GLU A 154 -15.14 -3.28 15.99
N CYS A 155 -14.87 -1.99 15.78
CA CYS A 155 -15.82 -0.91 16.04
C CYS A 155 -16.93 -0.81 14.97
N TYR A 156 -16.65 -1.26 13.75
CA TYR A 156 -17.53 -1.18 12.59
C TYR A 156 -17.76 -2.58 11.97
N PRO A 157 -18.53 -3.45 12.63
CA PRO A 157 -18.74 -4.83 12.15
C PRO A 157 -19.45 -4.92 10.80
N ASP A 158 -20.25 -3.91 10.43
CA ASP A 158 -21.01 -3.86 9.18
C ASP A 158 -20.20 -3.30 7.99
N CYS A 159 -18.88 -3.15 8.14
CA CYS A 159 -17.98 -2.76 7.04
C CYS A 159 -18.10 -3.76 5.89
N THR A 160 -18.33 -3.23 4.68
CA THR A 160 -18.53 -4.05 3.47
C THR A 160 -17.24 -4.21 2.67
N GLY A 161 -16.36 -3.21 2.68
CA GLY A 161 -15.11 -3.21 1.95
C GLY A 161 -14.12 -2.21 2.53
N LEU A 162 -12.85 -2.39 2.17
CA LEU A 162 -11.76 -1.49 2.52
C LEU A 162 -11.05 -1.08 1.23
N TYR A 163 -10.91 0.21 1.01
CA TYR A 163 -10.19 0.75 -0.13
C TYR A 163 -8.92 1.44 0.32
N VAL A 164 -7.79 1.00 -0.24
CA VAL A 164 -6.46 1.56 0.03
C VAL A 164 -6.15 2.60 -1.03
N HIS A 165 -6.13 3.88 -0.67
CA HIS A 165 -6.07 4.98 -1.64
C HIS A 165 -4.80 4.98 -2.49
N GLN A 166 -3.64 4.77 -1.89
CA GLN A 166 -2.34 4.88 -2.55
C GLN A 166 -2.06 3.73 -3.52
N SER A 167 -2.55 2.54 -3.19
CA SER A 167 -2.39 1.36 -4.06
C SER A 167 -3.58 1.10 -4.98
N GLY A 168 -4.72 1.75 -4.71
CA GLY A 168 -5.96 1.47 -5.43
C GLY A 168 -6.53 0.08 -5.16
N LYS A 169 -6.08 -0.60 -4.08
CA LYS A 169 -6.53 -1.94 -3.75
C LYS A 169 -7.86 -1.93 -3.03
N LEU A 170 -8.77 -2.77 -3.46
CA LEU A 170 -10.02 -3.08 -2.75
C LEU A 170 -9.89 -4.46 -2.13
N ILE A 171 -10.25 -4.59 -0.86
CA ILE A 171 -10.32 -5.85 -0.13
C ILE A 171 -11.61 -5.92 0.69
N THR A 172 -12.00 -7.13 1.11
CA THR A 172 -13.14 -7.31 2.02
C THR A 172 -12.65 -7.49 3.46
N PRO A 173 -13.51 -7.25 4.47
CA PRO A 173 -13.17 -7.54 5.87
C PRO A 173 -12.79 -9.01 6.11
N GLU A 174 -13.35 -9.95 5.33
CA GLU A 174 -13.02 -11.37 5.39
C GLU A 174 -11.59 -11.62 4.91
N MET A 175 -11.21 -11.05 3.76
CA MET A 175 -9.83 -11.11 3.24
C MET A 175 -8.84 -10.52 4.26
N PHE A 176 -9.19 -9.39 4.86
CA PHE A 176 -8.35 -8.75 5.88
C PHE A 176 -8.12 -9.69 7.09
N ARG A 177 -9.18 -10.30 7.60
CA ARG A 177 -9.11 -11.23 8.74
C ARG A 177 -8.37 -12.52 8.40
N ALA A 178 -8.51 -13.02 7.16
CA ALA A 178 -7.83 -14.25 6.70
C ALA A 178 -6.30 -14.14 6.71
N GLN A 179 -5.76 -12.92 6.61
CA GLN A 179 -4.31 -12.69 6.63
C GLN A 179 -3.73 -12.47 8.04
N ARG A 180 -4.52 -12.66 9.10
CA ARG A 180 -4.11 -12.32 10.49
C ARG A 180 -2.82 -13.02 10.92
N ASP A 181 -2.60 -14.25 10.47
CA ASP A 181 -1.47 -15.09 10.87
C ASP A 181 -0.28 -15.05 9.87
N SER A 182 -0.34 -14.21 8.82
CA SER A 182 0.65 -14.17 7.74
C SER A 182 1.93 -13.39 8.09
N GLY A 183 2.08 -12.93 9.33
CA GLY A 183 3.18 -12.04 9.73
C GLY A 183 3.07 -10.63 9.13
N LEU A 184 3.96 -9.71 9.52
CA LEU A 184 3.86 -8.29 9.14
C LEU A 184 3.93 -8.09 7.62
N SER A 185 5.00 -8.58 6.98
CA SER A 185 5.20 -8.37 5.53
C SER A 185 4.14 -9.07 4.69
N GLY A 186 3.86 -10.34 4.98
CA GLY A 186 2.83 -11.09 4.26
C GLY A 186 1.48 -10.41 4.36
N ARG A 187 1.10 -10.00 5.56
CA ARG A 187 -0.15 -9.30 5.83
C ARG A 187 -0.21 -7.95 5.10
N PHE A 188 0.83 -7.13 5.24
CA PHE A 188 0.88 -5.82 4.63
C PHE A 188 0.80 -5.90 3.09
N ILE A 189 1.61 -6.79 2.50
CA ILE A 189 1.69 -6.93 1.05
C ILE A 189 0.38 -7.44 0.46
N GLN A 190 -0.18 -8.50 1.05
CA GLN A 190 -1.43 -9.06 0.55
C GLN A 190 -2.63 -8.11 0.69
N LEU A 191 -2.62 -7.23 1.69
CA LEU A 191 -3.74 -6.36 1.99
C LEU A 191 -3.61 -4.94 1.42
N PHE A 192 -2.39 -4.38 1.38
CA PHE A 192 -2.21 -2.96 1.08
C PHE A 192 -1.38 -2.67 -0.17
N VAL A 193 -0.69 -3.68 -0.71
CA VAL A 193 -0.01 -3.57 -2.00
C VAL A 193 -0.88 -4.20 -3.09
N ASN A 194 -1.10 -3.47 -4.18
CA ASN A 194 -1.88 -3.95 -5.30
C ASN A 194 -0.95 -4.47 -6.40
N ALA A 195 -1.06 -5.75 -6.78
CA ALA A 195 -0.48 -6.22 -8.02
C ALA A 195 -1.47 -5.93 -9.15
N ARG A 196 -1.08 -5.06 -10.09
CA ARG A 196 -1.92 -4.64 -11.19
C ARG A 196 -1.52 -5.37 -12.46
N PHE A 197 -2.50 -5.63 -13.31
CA PHE A 197 -2.30 -6.35 -14.57
C PHE A 197 -2.83 -5.53 -15.75
N PHE A 198 -2.01 -5.43 -16.80
CA PHE A 198 -2.33 -4.70 -18.01
C PHE A 198 -1.99 -5.54 -19.26
N ASN A 199 -2.93 -5.60 -20.20
CA ASN A 199 -2.66 -6.09 -21.54
C ASN A 199 -2.17 -4.92 -22.40
N ILE A 200 -1.10 -5.13 -23.17
CA ILE A 200 -0.59 -4.15 -24.13
C ILE A 200 -1.30 -4.39 -25.47
N PRO A 201 -2.13 -3.44 -25.94
CA PRO A 201 -2.88 -3.63 -27.17
C PRO A 201 -1.98 -3.98 -28.37
N ASP A 202 -2.46 -4.87 -29.23
CA ASP A 202 -1.86 -5.23 -30.52
C ASP A 202 -0.45 -5.88 -30.47
N SER A 203 0.08 -6.14 -29.27
CA SER A 203 1.44 -6.71 -29.14
C SER A 203 1.44 -8.17 -28.64
N GLY A 204 0.39 -8.59 -27.92
CA GLY A 204 0.39 -9.85 -27.17
C GLY A 204 1.26 -9.78 -25.89
N GLU A 205 1.81 -8.63 -25.59
CA GLU A 205 2.60 -8.39 -24.38
C GLU A 205 1.70 -7.98 -23.19
N MET A 206 2.20 -8.21 -22.01
CA MET A 206 1.52 -7.96 -20.74
C MET A 206 2.44 -7.24 -19.79
N LEU A 207 1.86 -6.47 -18.87
CA LEU A 207 2.58 -5.82 -17.78
C LEU A 207 1.94 -6.19 -16.46
N VAL A 208 2.75 -6.57 -15.49
CA VAL A 208 2.36 -6.67 -14.08
C VAL A 208 3.25 -5.74 -13.28
N ASP A 209 2.64 -4.94 -12.42
CA ASP A 209 3.39 -4.15 -11.46
C ASP A 209 2.77 -4.25 -10.06
N THR A 210 3.55 -3.92 -9.02
CA THR A 210 2.99 -3.62 -7.70
C THR A 210 2.77 -2.12 -7.55
N LEU A 211 1.79 -1.74 -6.76
CA LEU A 211 1.54 -0.35 -6.37
C LEU A 211 1.30 -0.28 -4.87
N GLY A 212 2.13 0.50 -4.15
CA GLY A 212 2.00 0.70 -2.72
C GLY A 212 3.30 0.96 -1.96
N PHE A 213 4.45 0.49 -2.44
CA PHE A 213 5.73 0.70 -1.77
C PHE A 213 6.28 2.12 -1.91
N HIS A 214 5.95 2.82 -3.00
CA HIS A 214 6.38 4.21 -3.22
C HIS A 214 6.01 5.14 -2.05
N VAL A 215 4.93 4.84 -1.33
CA VAL A 215 4.49 5.59 -0.14
C VAL A 215 5.56 5.60 0.96
N PHE A 216 6.28 4.49 1.10
CA PHE A 216 7.37 4.33 2.08
C PHE A 216 8.74 4.71 1.53
N GLY A 217 8.78 5.23 0.30
CA GLY A 217 10.02 5.53 -0.40
C GLY A 217 10.78 4.30 -0.89
N GLY A 218 10.15 3.12 -0.90
CA GLY A 218 10.60 1.93 -1.59
C GLY A 218 10.17 1.95 -3.05
N ALA A 219 10.78 1.12 -3.88
CA ALA A 219 10.36 0.94 -5.27
C ALA A 219 9.31 -0.17 -5.36
N ASP A 220 8.26 0.08 -6.12
CA ASP A 220 7.35 -0.95 -6.58
C ASP A 220 8.05 -1.87 -7.58
N VAL A 221 7.56 -3.09 -7.78
CA VAL A 221 8.14 -4.08 -8.71
C VAL A 221 7.38 -4.05 -10.02
N GLN A 222 8.07 -4.18 -11.16
CA GLN A 222 7.47 -4.18 -12.49
C GLN A 222 8.04 -5.31 -13.33
N VAL A 223 7.19 -6.00 -14.11
CA VAL A 223 7.59 -6.99 -15.13
C VAL A 223 6.79 -6.74 -16.40
N HIS A 224 7.47 -6.41 -17.49
CA HIS A 224 6.88 -6.34 -18.82
C HIS A 224 7.26 -7.61 -19.57
N PHE A 225 6.29 -8.42 -19.96
CA PHE A 225 6.51 -9.80 -20.42
C PHE A 225 5.57 -10.26 -21.53
N LYS A 226 5.89 -11.41 -22.11
CA LYS A 226 5.09 -12.16 -23.06
C LYS A 226 5.28 -13.66 -22.81
N ASP A 227 4.35 -14.46 -23.33
CA ASP A 227 4.44 -15.93 -23.32
C ASP A 227 4.65 -16.56 -21.91
N MET A 228 4.12 -15.93 -20.89
CA MET A 228 4.08 -16.42 -19.50
C MET A 228 2.66 -16.36 -18.94
N ASP A 229 2.33 -17.26 -18.00
CA ASP A 229 1.06 -17.18 -17.26
C ASP A 229 1.06 -15.94 -16.33
N PRO A 230 0.15 -14.98 -16.52
CA PRO A 230 0.10 -13.77 -15.70
C PRO A 230 -0.11 -14.05 -14.22
N ASN A 231 -0.78 -15.13 -13.82
CA ASN A 231 -0.93 -15.49 -12.41
C ASN A 231 0.40 -15.88 -11.78
N HIS A 232 1.27 -16.55 -12.53
CA HIS A 232 2.63 -16.86 -12.07
C HIS A 232 3.45 -15.59 -11.89
N VAL A 233 3.33 -14.63 -12.82
CA VAL A 233 4.04 -13.33 -12.73
C VAL A 233 3.51 -12.51 -11.56
N VAL A 234 2.20 -12.47 -11.31
CA VAL A 234 1.61 -11.81 -10.13
C VAL A 234 2.16 -12.38 -8.83
N ASN A 235 2.19 -13.71 -8.69
CA ASN A 235 2.76 -14.35 -7.51
C ASN A 235 4.26 -14.05 -7.37
N TYR A 236 4.98 -13.99 -8.48
CA TYR A 236 6.40 -13.67 -8.50
C TYR A 236 6.68 -12.25 -8.02
N VAL A 237 5.95 -11.24 -8.53
CA VAL A 237 6.16 -9.85 -8.07
C VAL A 237 5.82 -9.68 -6.58
N TYR A 238 4.82 -10.39 -6.05
CA TYR A 238 4.55 -10.41 -4.60
C TYR A 238 5.68 -11.06 -3.80
N ASN A 239 6.32 -12.10 -4.31
CA ASN A 239 7.48 -12.72 -3.64
C ASN A 239 8.68 -11.76 -3.59
N ILE A 240 8.98 -11.08 -4.71
CA ILE A 240 10.04 -10.07 -4.76
C ILE A 240 9.71 -8.89 -3.85
N ALA A 241 8.46 -8.43 -3.86
CA ALA A 241 7.97 -7.38 -2.97
C ALA A 241 8.15 -7.76 -1.49
N SER A 242 7.84 -9.01 -1.12
CA SER A 242 8.04 -9.53 0.23
C SER A 242 9.51 -9.57 0.62
N TYR A 243 10.37 -10.00 -0.29
CA TYR A 243 11.81 -9.99 -0.07
C TYR A 243 12.35 -8.57 0.16
N GLN A 244 11.95 -7.62 -0.69
CA GLN A 244 12.30 -6.21 -0.57
C GLN A 244 11.86 -5.63 0.78
N PHE A 245 10.61 -5.85 1.16
CA PHE A 245 10.06 -5.35 2.42
C PHE A 245 10.76 -5.92 3.66
N ASN A 246 11.08 -7.22 3.65
CA ASN A 246 11.71 -7.90 4.79
C ASN A 246 13.19 -7.56 4.96
N ASN A 247 13.86 -7.10 3.90
CA ASN A 247 15.31 -6.90 3.87
C ASN A 247 15.72 -5.44 3.60
N ASP A 248 14.83 -4.49 3.86
CA ASP A 248 15.10 -3.05 3.72
C ASP A 248 15.50 -2.65 2.29
N PHE A 249 14.77 -3.17 1.31
CA PHE A 249 14.93 -2.88 -0.12
C PHE A 249 16.38 -3.07 -0.62
N PRO A 250 16.96 -4.28 -0.50
CA PRO A 250 18.40 -4.50 -0.74
C PRO A 250 18.79 -4.55 -2.21
N ILE A 251 17.85 -4.86 -3.13
CA ILE A 251 18.13 -5.05 -4.56
C ILE A 251 18.48 -3.70 -5.21
N LYS A 252 19.52 -3.70 -6.06
CA LYS A 252 20.02 -2.51 -6.76
C LYS A 252 19.99 -2.70 -8.27
N SER A 253 20.00 -1.59 -9.01
CA SER A 253 20.19 -1.63 -10.48
C SER A 253 21.48 -2.38 -10.82
N GLY A 254 21.37 -3.33 -11.74
CA GLY A 254 22.47 -4.19 -12.18
C GLY A 254 22.62 -5.49 -11.40
N ASP A 255 21.85 -5.68 -10.34
CA ASP A 255 21.75 -6.99 -9.67
C ASP A 255 21.01 -7.99 -10.57
N THR A 256 21.13 -9.27 -10.23
CA THR A 256 20.30 -10.34 -10.79
C THR A 256 19.53 -11.04 -9.69
N ILE A 257 18.34 -11.49 -10.01
CA ILE A 257 17.45 -12.20 -9.10
C ILE A 257 16.99 -13.53 -9.69
N ASP A 258 16.55 -14.44 -8.84
CA ASP A 258 16.02 -15.72 -9.25
C ASP A 258 14.80 -15.54 -10.17
N SER A 259 14.71 -16.36 -11.22
CA SER A 259 13.60 -16.38 -12.17
C SER A 259 12.46 -17.29 -11.70
N ILE A 260 11.46 -17.50 -12.57
CA ILE A 260 10.46 -18.56 -12.42
C ILE A 260 10.42 -19.46 -13.65
N ASP A 261 10.06 -20.74 -13.44
CA ASP A 261 9.80 -21.68 -14.53
C ASP A 261 8.35 -21.52 -15.08
N GLU A 262 8.01 -22.35 -16.07
CA GLU A 262 6.69 -22.40 -16.69
C GLU A 262 5.53 -22.69 -15.70
N ASN A 263 5.84 -23.25 -14.54
CA ASN A 263 4.88 -23.53 -13.46
C ASN A 263 4.89 -22.47 -12.36
N GLY A 264 5.60 -21.36 -12.54
CA GLY A 264 5.71 -20.27 -11.56
C GLY A 264 6.61 -20.58 -10.36
N ARG A 265 7.47 -21.62 -10.43
CA ARG A 265 8.37 -21.98 -9.35
C ARG A 265 9.69 -21.24 -9.48
N MET A 266 10.19 -20.71 -8.36
CA MET A 266 11.47 -20.01 -8.32
C MET A 266 12.61 -20.89 -8.82
N GLN A 267 13.47 -20.31 -9.66
CA GLN A 267 14.64 -20.94 -10.29
C GLN A 267 15.88 -20.08 -10.06
N THR A 268 16.98 -20.71 -9.64
CA THR A 268 18.28 -20.03 -9.49
C THR A 268 19.01 -19.84 -10.83
N THR A 269 18.53 -20.48 -11.89
CA THR A 269 19.09 -20.42 -13.25
C THR A 269 17.99 -20.60 -14.29
N PRO A 270 17.85 -19.69 -15.28
CA PRO A 270 18.62 -18.45 -15.40
C PRO A 270 18.25 -17.43 -14.33
N GLN A 271 19.15 -16.50 -14.02
CA GLN A 271 18.82 -15.33 -13.23
C GLN A 271 18.38 -14.17 -14.13
N TRP A 272 17.48 -13.34 -13.64
CA TRP A 272 16.95 -12.20 -14.35
C TRP A 272 17.59 -10.89 -13.86
N PRO A 273 18.16 -10.06 -14.77
CA PRO A 273 18.69 -8.77 -14.40
C PRO A 273 17.58 -7.79 -14.03
N VAL A 274 17.91 -6.86 -13.14
CA VAL A 274 16.99 -5.83 -12.66
C VAL A 274 17.60 -4.44 -12.74
N GLN A 275 16.74 -3.44 -12.88
CA GLN A 275 17.14 -2.03 -12.83
C GLN A 275 16.03 -1.15 -12.25
N TYR A 276 16.42 -0.03 -11.66
CA TYR A 276 15.46 1.01 -11.32
C TYR A 276 15.18 1.89 -12.52
N GLU A 277 13.90 2.10 -12.81
CA GLU A 277 13.46 2.99 -13.89
C GLU A 277 12.12 3.65 -13.54
N ASP A 278 11.63 4.54 -14.40
CA ASP A 278 10.29 5.09 -14.28
C ASP A 278 9.25 4.04 -14.68
N SER A 279 8.14 4.00 -13.96
CA SER A 279 7.04 3.06 -14.24
C SER A 279 6.45 3.28 -15.63
N LEU A 280 6.09 2.19 -16.32
CA LEU A 280 5.43 2.23 -17.63
C LEU A 280 3.95 2.65 -17.55
N VAL A 281 3.36 2.63 -16.37
CA VAL A 281 1.95 2.95 -16.13
C VAL A 281 1.80 3.89 -14.94
N ASP A 282 0.79 4.76 -14.99
CA ASP A 282 0.48 5.70 -13.92
C ASP A 282 0.14 5.00 -12.58
N PRO A 283 0.44 5.65 -11.45
CA PRO A 283 1.15 6.91 -11.30
C PRO A 283 2.64 6.77 -11.62
N LEU A 284 3.23 7.81 -12.23
CA LEU A 284 4.67 7.85 -12.50
C LEU A 284 5.45 7.77 -11.19
N ARG A 285 6.31 6.77 -11.06
CA ARG A 285 7.12 6.48 -9.89
C ARG A 285 8.32 5.62 -10.24
N THR A 286 9.29 5.55 -9.36
CA THR A 286 10.41 4.61 -9.50
C THR A 286 9.92 3.19 -9.25
N VAL A 287 10.27 2.26 -10.14
CA VAL A 287 10.02 0.82 -10.03
C VAL A 287 11.32 0.03 -10.13
N LEU A 288 11.35 -1.13 -9.53
CA LEU A 288 12.32 -2.18 -9.80
C LEU A 288 11.81 -2.99 -10.99
N ASP A 289 12.30 -2.69 -12.17
CA ASP A 289 11.92 -3.40 -13.38
C ASP A 289 12.77 -4.67 -13.56
N ILE A 290 12.11 -5.77 -13.88
CA ILE A 290 12.71 -7.10 -14.00
C ILE A 290 12.68 -7.52 -15.47
N ASN A 291 13.86 -7.81 -16.02
CA ASN A 291 13.98 -8.37 -17.35
C ASN A 291 13.86 -9.89 -17.32
N CYS A 292 12.73 -10.40 -17.74
CA CYS A 292 12.46 -11.85 -17.76
C CYS A 292 13.07 -12.60 -18.95
N GLY A 293 14.19 -12.10 -19.50
CA GLY A 293 14.97 -12.78 -20.53
C GLY A 293 14.23 -12.93 -21.85
N GLU A 294 14.07 -14.17 -22.35
CA GLU A 294 13.37 -14.45 -23.62
C GLU A 294 11.89 -14.09 -23.58
N HIS A 295 11.31 -14.01 -22.40
CA HIS A 295 9.94 -13.60 -22.16
C HIS A 295 9.78 -12.07 -21.97
N ALA A 296 10.86 -11.30 -22.01
CA ALA A 296 10.77 -9.85 -21.83
C ALA A 296 9.99 -9.19 -22.98
N GLY A 297 9.07 -8.30 -22.59
CA GLY A 297 8.31 -7.46 -23.51
C GLY A 297 9.02 -6.12 -23.78
N GLY A 298 8.63 -5.45 -24.87
CA GLY A 298 9.16 -4.16 -25.28
C GLY A 298 10.59 -4.19 -25.85
N ASN A 299 10.97 -3.07 -26.43
CA ASN A 299 12.33 -2.86 -26.93
C ASN A 299 13.11 -1.93 -25.98
N ARG A 300 13.49 -2.45 -24.82
CA ARG A 300 14.23 -1.66 -23.82
C ARG A 300 15.70 -2.03 -23.84
N ASN A 301 16.55 -0.98 -23.88
CA ASN A 301 17.99 -1.17 -23.77
C ASN A 301 18.35 -1.37 -22.30
N TRP A 302 18.66 -2.58 -21.94
CA TRP A 302 19.24 -2.91 -20.64
C TRP A 302 20.73 -2.60 -20.64
N LEU A 303 21.21 -1.94 -19.61
CA LEU A 303 22.62 -1.59 -19.44
C LEU A 303 23.46 -2.81 -19.07
#